data_95dd21a631d16f2682924939d0ef9c80
#
_entry.id   95dd21a631d16f2682924939d0ef9c80
#
_cell.length_a   1.000
_cell.length_b   1.000
_cell.length_c   1.000
_cell.angle_alpha   90.00
_cell.angle_beta   90.00
_cell.angle_gamma   90.00
#
_symmetry.space_group_name_H-M   'P 1'
#
loop_
_entity.id
_entity.type
_entity.pdbx_description
1 polymer ?
#
loop_
_entity_poly.entity_id
_entity_poly.type
_entity_poly.pdbx_seq_one_letter_code
_entity_poly.pdbx_strand_id
1 'polypeptide(L)'
;MADMIMEAEIIFEPHVPNALRRALEYAGEDGFVASMPQLLHARAHADYDNIIWNTWFTSNTEESVVKTPQGIHVVVAVHGGGIFASPARFEKVYRASVDRSNADGFTGQYAGKISASEARDVLQGKLPDGTEIPVYLFDEFKRGIKDLPIRYGVILDLEVAAKSTRGYDPFDVLKDEPNMIVRAGGVEANAAYLDKARDRHNTKVMGNWHPYNRIDPNQPQTKILFLAGNEGGMCTEDDDDDLYGYDAEYGLGGDACIHNMGRYIAVAPRNASTSLRNLDFDL
;
A
#
# COMPACT_ATOMS: atom_id res chain seq x y z
N MET A 1 -30.60 18.47 -6.01
CA MET A 1 -29.70 17.35 -5.77
C MET A 1 -29.14 17.56 -4.35
N ALA A 2 -29.24 16.59 -3.46
CA ALA A 2 -28.60 16.73 -2.15
C ALA A 2 -27.09 16.70 -2.38
N ASP A 3 -26.36 17.62 -1.74
CA ASP A 3 -24.91 17.64 -1.80
C ASP A 3 -24.40 16.33 -1.16
N MET A 4 -23.73 15.48 -1.95
CA MET A 4 -23.04 14.30 -1.44
C MET A 4 -21.70 14.75 -0.89
N ILE A 5 -21.46 14.38 0.37
CA ILE A 5 -20.19 14.59 1.05
C ILE A 5 -19.47 13.24 1.12
N MET A 6 -18.17 13.24 0.89
CA MET A 6 -17.34 12.05 1.15
C MET A 6 -17.01 12.00 2.65
N GLU A 7 -17.30 10.88 3.29
CA GLU A 7 -17.01 10.65 4.70
C GLU A 7 -15.99 9.53 4.84
N ALA A 8 -14.98 9.77 5.67
CA ALA A 8 -13.93 8.78 5.93
C ALA A 8 -14.09 8.16 7.32
N GLU A 9 -13.87 6.85 7.43
CA GLU A 9 -13.85 6.10 8.67
C GLU A 9 -12.58 5.27 8.79
N ILE A 10 -12.01 5.25 10.01
CA ILE A 10 -10.87 4.38 10.34
C ILE A 10 -11.43 3.05 10.84
N ILE A 11 -11.16 2.00 10.10
CA ILE A 11 -11.54 0.63 10.44
C ILE A 11 -10.32 -0.10 11.00
N PHE A 12 -10.40 -0.50 12.26
CA PHE A 12 -9.35 -1.26 12.94
C PHE A 12 -9.87 -2.62 13.40
N GLU A 13 -9.10 -3.68 13.08
CA GLU A 13 -9.36 -5.04 13.55
C GLU A 13 -8.05 -5.78 13.82
N PRO A 14 -7.99 -6.65 14.83
CA PRO A 14 -6.86 -7.53 15.09
C PRO A 14 -6.59 -8.53 13.97
N HIS A 15 -7.59 -8.79 13.12
CA HIS A 15 -7.56 -9.72 12.01
C HIS A 15 -7.63 -8.94 10.69
N VAL A 16 -6.49 -8.77 10.02
CA VAL A 16 -6.37 -7.86 8.86
C VAL A 16 -7.32 -8.15 7.69
N PRO A 17 -7.62 -9.41 7.30
CA PRO A 17 -8.64 -9.67 6.27
C PRO A 17 -10.04 -9.20 6.69
N ASN A 18 -10.35 -9.27 7.98
CA ASN A 18 -11.62 -8.78 8.51
C ASN A 18 -11.69 -7.26 8.50
N ALA A 19 -10.58 -6.58 8.83
CA ALA A 19 -10.47 -5.14 8.71
C ALA A 19 -10.74 -4.68 7.27
N LEU A 20 -10.12 -5.33 6.28
CA LEU A 20 -10.34 -5.02 4.87
C LEU A 20 -11.79 -5.27 4.45
N ARG A 21 -12.38 -6.41 4.84
CA ARG A 21 -13.78 -6.71 4.53
C ARG A 21 -14.72 -5.63 5.05
N ARG A 22 -14.56 -5.21 6.32
CA ARG A 22 -15.35 -4.12 6.91
C ARG A 22 -15.12 -2.77 6.23
N ALA A 23 -13.87 -2.49 5.85
CA ALA A 23 -13.55 -1.28 5.12
C ALA A 23 -14.22 -1.24 3.73
N LEU A 24 -14.25 -2.36 3.01
CA LEU A 24 -14.95 -2.49 1.73
C LEU A 24 -16.48 -2.40 1.91
N GLU A 25 -17.03 -3.01 2.96
CA GLU A 25 -18.46 -2.90 3.30
C GLU A 25 -18.86 -1.45 3.61
N TYR A 26 -18.03 -0.71 4.35
CA TYR A 26 -18.27 0.70 4.64
C TYR A 26 -18.19 1.57 3.38
N ALA A 27 -17.16 1.36 2.55
CA ALA A 27 -16.96 2.11 1.31
C ALA A 27 -18.15 1.93 0.33
N GLY A 28 -18.68 0.71 0.24
CA GLY A 28 -19.77 0.38 -0.71
C GLY A 28 -19.31 0.46 -2.17
N GLU A 29 -20.27 0.59 -3.08
CA GLU A 29 -20.01 0.61 -4.53
C GLU A 29 -19.40 1.93 -5.01
N ASP A 30 -19.79 3.05 -4.40
CA ASP A 30 -19.42 4.41 -4.81
C ASP A 30 -18.26 5.00 -3.97
N GLY A 31 -17.73 4.24 -3.02
CA GLY A 31 -16.61 4.62 -2.19
C GLY A 31 -15.33 3.84 -2.50
N PHE A 32 -14.34 3.99 -1.64
CA PHE A 32 -13.07 3.29 -1.78
C PHE A 32 -12.40 3.05 -0.43
N VAL A 33 -11.46 2.10 -0.39
CA VAL A 33 -10.52 1.91 0.71
C VAL A 33 -9.20 2.55 0.30
N ALA A 34 -8.65 3.42 1.15
CA ALA A 34 -7.50 4.26 0.80
C ALA A 34 -6.27 3.43 0.41
N SER A 35 -5.75 3.72 -0.75
CA SER A 35 -4.48 3.24 -1.26
C SER A 35 -3.30 4.07 -0.74
N MET A 36 -2.07 3.63 -0.95
CA MET A 36 -0.88 4.36 -0.52
C MET A 36 -0.82 5.79 -1.09
N PRO A 37 -1.07 6.04 -2.40
CA PRO A 37 -1.13 7.41 -2.93
C PRO A 37 -2.12 8.30 -2.18
N GLN A 38 -3.30 7.79 -1.86
CA GLN A 38 -4.34 8.55 -1.15
C GLN A 38 -3.95 8.85 0.30
N LEU A 39 -3.32 7.88 0.99
CA LEU A 39 -2.80 8.08 2.35
C LEU A 39 -1.69 9.13 2.38
N LEU A 40 -0.76 9.09 1.42
CA LEU A 40 0.34 10.06 1.32
C LEU A 40 -0.17 11.44 0.92
N HIS A 41 -1.14 11.51 0.00
CA HIS A 41 -1.81 12.76 -0.37
C HIS A 41 -2.49 13.38 0.85
N ALA A 42 -3.27 12.60 1.61
CA ALA A 42 -3.91 13.07 2.82
C ALA A 42 -2.89 13.59 3.86
N ARG A 43 -1.76 12.90 4.05
CA ARG A 43 -0.66 13.41 4.91
C ARG A 43 -0.08 14.72 4.40
N ALA A 44 0.14 14.85 3.11
CA ALA A 44 0.72 16.06 2.52
C ALA A 44 -0.13 17.31 2.77
N HIS A 45 -1.45 17.13 2.92
CA HIS A 45 -2.41 18.25 3.07
C HIS A 45 -2.93 18.42 4.50
N ALA A 46 -2.82 17.41 5.35
CA ALA A 46 -3.28 17.46 6.74
C ALA A 46 -2.38 18.30 7.65
N ASP A 47 -2.96 18.86 8.69
CA ASP A 47 -2.22 19.46 9.79
C ASP A 47 -1.47 18.38 10.60
N TYR A 48 -0.38 18.77 11.26
CA TYR A 48 0.52 17.82 11.92
C TYR A 48 -0.05 17.15 13.17
N ASP A 49 -1.11 17.67 13.74
CA ASP A 49 -1.86 17.08 14.85
C ASP A 49 -2.96 16.10 14.38
N ASN A 50 -3.19 16.01 13.07
CA ASN A 50 -4.16 15.09 12.51
C ASN A 50 -3.73 13.64 12.77
N ILE A 51 -4.72 12.78 13.06
CA ILE A 51 -4.52 11.35 13.34
C ILE A 51 -3.79 10.61 12.21
N ILE A 52 -3.92 11.07 10.97
CA ILE A 52 -3.25 10.45 9.82
C ILE A 52 -1.71 10.52 9.91
N TRP A 53 -1.17 11.50 10.63
CA TRP A 53 0.25 11.59 10.91
C TRP A 53 0.69 10.77 12.11
N ASN A 54 -0.21 10.60 13.09
CA ASN A 54 0.13 10.11 14.41
C ASN A 54 -0.05 8.60 14.56
N THR A 55 -0.70 7.95 13.59
CA THR A 55 -0.88 6.50 13.61
C THR A 55 -0.49 5.83 12.29
N TRP A 56 -0.35 4.53 12.32
CA TRP A 56 -0.04 3.70 11.16
C TRP A 56 -1.32 3.27 10.43
N PHE A 57 -1.19 2.95 9.14
CA PHE A 57 -2.29 2.43 8.31
C PHE A 57 -1.82 1.30 7.40
N THR A 58 -2.66 0.28 7.26
CA THR A 58 -2.59 -0.66 6.15
C THR A 58 -3.18 0.02 4.91
N SER A 59 -2.48 0.01 3.81
CA SER A 59 -2.98 0.60 2.57
C SER A 59 -3.69 -0.43 1.70
N ASN A 60 -4.62 0.02 0.86
CA ASN A 60 -5.20 -0.81 -0.20
C ASN A 60 -4.31 -0.78 -1.46
N THR A 61 -2.99 -0.92 -1.26
CA THR A 61 -1.98 -1.01 -2.31
C THR A 61 -1.23 -2.32 -2.16
N GLU A 62 -1.07 -3.03 -3.27
CA GLU A 62 -0.31 -4.26 -3.36
C GLU A 62 0.86 -4.12 -4.32
N GLU A 63 1.99 -4.74 -4.00
CA GLU A 63 3.13 -4.91 -4.90
C GLU A 63 3.33 -6.38 -5.20
N SER A 64 3.11 -6.75 -6.46
CA SER A 64 3.25 -8.12 -6.96
C SER A 64 4.56 -8.28 -7.71
N VAL A 65 5.40 -9.24 -7.30
CA VAL A 65 6.58 -9.64 -8.07
C VAL A 65 6.18 -10.79 -9.00
N VAL A 66 6.28 -10.55 -10.29
CA VAL A 66 5.82 -11.47 -11.32
C VAL A 66 6.80 -11.49 -12.51
N LYS A 67 6.62 -12.48 -13.39
CA LYS A 67 7.42 -12.64 -14.62
C LYS A 67 6.54 -12.36 -15.84
N THR A 68 7.01 -11.48 -16.71
CA THR A 68 6.34 -11.20 -17.99
C THR A 68 6.40 -12.40 -18.93
N PRO A 69 5.57 -12.45 -20.00
CA PRO A 69 5.67 -13.49 -21.02
C PRO A 69 7.07 -13.53 -21.69
N GLN A 70 7.79 -12.44 -21.71
CA GLN A 70 9.17 -12.35 -22.25
C GLN A 70 10.23 -12.84 -21.26
N GLY A 71 9.83 -13.21 -20.06
CA GLY A 71 10.75 -13.72 -19.04
C GLY A 71 11.39 -12.65 -18.15
N ILE A 72 10.98 -11.38 -18.27
CA ILE A 72 11.48 -10.27 -17.45
C ILE A 72 10.75 -10.26 -16.10
N HIS A 73 11.49 -10.13 -15.02
CA HIS A 73 10.89 -9.97 -13.69
C HIS A 73 10.54 -8.50 -13.44
N VAL A 74 9.32 -8.28 -12.97
CA VAL A 74 8.78 -6.94 -12.72
C VAL A 74 8.03 -6.90 -11.38
N VAL A 75 7.92 -5.70 -10.84
CA VAL A 75 6.98 -5.37 -9.77
C VAL A 75 5.77 -4.70 -10.40
N VAL A 76 4.57 -5.18 -10.09
CA VAL A 76 3.32 -4.52 -10.43
C VAL A 76 2.74 -3.95 -9.15
N ALA A 77 2.80 -2.64 -8.99
CA ALA A 77 2.12 -1.94 -7.91
C ALA A 77 0.67 -1.67 -8.33
N VAL A 78 -0.28 -2.22 -7.59
CA VAL A 78 -1.73 -2.01 -7.81
C VAL A 78 -2.28 -1.15 -6.69
N HIS A 79 -2.79 0.02 -7.05
CA HIS A 79 -3.43 0.95 -6.14
C HIS A 79 -4.95 0.82 -6.19
N GLY A 80 -5.60 0.89 -5.03
CA GLY A 80 -7.05 0.74 -4.89
C GLY A 80 -7.53 -0.72 -4.82
N GLY A 81 -6.60 -1.64 -4.51
CA GLY A 81 -6.87 -3.06 -4.30
C GLY A 81 -6.51 -3.95 -5.48
N GLY A 82 -5.72 -4.96 -5.18
CA GLY A 82 -5.23 -5.97 -6.09
C GLY A 82 -5.84 -7.36 -5.83
N ILE A 83 -4.98 -8.36 -5.73
CA ILE A 83 -5.38 -9.77 -5.51
C ILE A 83 -5.99 -9.97 -4.13
N PHE A 84 -5.44 -9.32 -3.10
CA PHE A 84 -5.94 -9.41 -1.73
C PHE A 84 -7.14 -8.51 -1.46
N ALA A 85 -7.54 -7.66 -2.40
CA ALA A 85 -8.83 -6.97 -2.32
C ALA A 85 -10.02 -7.94 -2.35
N SER A 86 -9.81 -9.20 -2.74
CA SER A 86 -10.73 -10.30 -2.45
C SER A 86 -10.54 -10.76 -0.99
N PRO A 87 -11.47 -10.48 -0.04
CA PRO A 87 -11.29 -10.85 1.35
C PRO A 87 -11.10 -12.36 1.56
N ALA A 88 -11.78 -13.18 0.75
CA ALA A 88 -11.63 -14.63 0.80
C ALA A 88 -10.21 -15.10 0.38
N ARG A 89 -9.62 -14.44 -0.62
CA ARG A 89 -8.24 -14.73 -1.04
C ARG A 89 -7.23 -14.28 0.00
N PHE A 90 -7.46 -13.12 0.60
CA PHE A 90 -6.61 -12.62 1.68
C PHE A 90 -6.69 -13.50 2.93
N GLU A 91 -7.91 -13.91 3.33
CA GLU A 91 -8.12 -14.85 4.45
C GLU A 91 -7.32 -16.14 4.29
N LYS A 92 -7.26 -16.68 3.08
CA LYS A 92 -6.52 -17.90 2.76
C LYS A 92 -5.02 -17.72 3.01
N VAL A 93 -4.45 -16.61 2.55
CA VAL A 93 -3.04 -16.28 2.76
C VAL A 93 -2.74 -15.99 4.24
N TYR A 94 -3.63 -15.25 4.90
CA TYR A 94 -3.54 -14.96 6.34
C TYR A 94 -3.47 -16.26 7.16
N ARG A 95 -4.39 -17.20 6.95
CA ARG A 95 -4.37 -18.49 7.65
C ARG A 95 -3.08 -19.26 7.41
N ALA A 96 -2.64 -19.32 6.15
CA ALA A 96 -1.37 -19.98 5.83
C ALA A 96 -0.18 -19.34 6.54
N SER A 97 -0.19 -18.01 6.75
CA SER A 97 0.87 -17.32 7.49
C SER A 97 0.85 -17.62 8.99
N VAL A 98 -0.32 -17.62 9.61
CA VAL A 98 -0.50 -17.93 11.04
C VAL A 98 -0.11 -19.38 11.34
N ASP A 99 -0.58 -20.32 10.51
CA ASP A 99 -0.29 -21.74 10.67
C ASP A 99 1.15 -22.12 10.25
N ARG A 100 1.94 -21.13 9.80
CA ARG A 100 3.29 -21.32 9.22
C ARG A 100 3.30 -22.38 8.10
N SER A 101 2.17 -22.55 7.42
CA SER A 101 2.03 -23.46 6.29
C SER A 101 2.34 -22.75 4.98
N ASN A 102 3.06 -23.44 4.09
CA ASN A 102 3.31 -22.93 2.74
C ASN A 102 2.23 -23.38 1.73
N ALA A 103 1.15 -23.99 2.19
CA ALA A 103 0.16 -24.63 1.32
C ALA A 103 -0.48 -23.63 0.32
N ASP A 104 -0.80 -22.41 0.77
CA ASP A 104 -1.32 -21.35 -0.08
C ASP A 104 -0.29 -20.29 -0.45
N GLY A 105 0.96 -20.66 -0.30
CA GLY A 105 2.02 -19.91 -0.87
C GLY A 105 2.46 -18.71 -0.10
N PHE A 106 2.50 -18.81 1.21
CA PHE A 106 3.26 -17.88 2.02
C PHE A 106 4.76 -18.03 1.72
N THR A 107 5.41 -16.95 1.29
CA THR A 107 6.85 -16.93 1.01
C THR A 107 7.62 -16.19 2.10
N GLY A 108 7.55 -16.68 3.32
CA GLY A 108 8.00 -15.95 4.49
C GLY A 108 6.87 -15.03 5.00
N GLN A 109 7.20 -14.17 5.93
CA GLN A 109 6.22 -13.37 6.66
C GLN A 109 5.67 -12.15 5.90
N TYR A 110 6.24 -11.80 4.75
CA TYR A 110 5.98 -10.52 4.09
C TYR A 110 5.11 -10.61 2.84
N ALA A 111 5.00 -11.76 2.21
CA ALA A 111 4.30 -11.89 0.94
C ALA A 111 3.57 -13.23 0.80
N GLY A 112 2.42 -13.22 0.17
CA GLY A 112 1.70 -14.42 -0.23
C GLY A 112 2.02 -14.83 -1.66
N LYS A 113 2.12 -16.13 -1.93
CA LYS A 113 2.27 -16.66 -3.29
C LYS A 113 0.99 -16.43 -4.08
N ILE A 114 1.17 -16.17 -5.35
CA ILE A 114 0.07 -16.12 -6.30
C ILE A 114 0.30 -17.14 -7.41
N SER A 115 -0.78 -17.57 -8.01
CA SER A 115 -0.71 -18.52 -9.13
C SER A 115 -0.17 -17.86 -10.40
N ALA A 116 0.28 -18.67 -11.35
CA ALA A 116 0.70 -18.16 -12.66
C ALA A 116 -0.44 -17.50 -13.45
N SER A 117 -1.71 -17.84 -13.16
CA SER A 117 -2.87 -17.15 -13.74
C SER A 117 -3.05 -15.78 -13.11
N GLU A 118 -3.06 -15.66 -11.77
CA GLU A 118 -3.14 -14.39 -11.06
C GLU A 118 -2.00 -13.44 -11.48
N ALA A 119 -0.78 -13.99 -11.65
CA ALA A 119 0.37 -13.21 -12.12
C ALA A 119 0.16 -12.63 -13.55
N ARG A 120 -0.42 -13.41 -14.46
CA ARG A 120 -0.76 -12.94 -15.81
C ARG A 120 -1.90 -11.91 -15.79
N ASP A 121 -2.90 -12.16 -14.95
CA ASP A 121 -4.07 -11.30 -14.86
C ASP A 121 -3.70 -9.92 -14.30
N VAL A 122 -2.88 -9.86 -13.24
CA VAL A 122 -2.43 -8.57 -12.67
C VAL A 122 -1.56 -7.77 -13.63
N LEU A 123 -0.72 -8.43 -14.46
CA LEU A 123 0.04 -7.76 -15.53
C LEU A 123 -0.87 -7.09 -16.58
N GLN A 124 -2.08 -7.62 -16.77
CA GLN A 124 -3.07 -7.11 -17.71
C GLN A 124 -4.10 -6.18 -17.03
N GLY A 125 -3.95 -5.93 -15.75
CA GLY A 125 -4.92 -5.13 -14.97
C GLY A 125 -6.23 -5.86 -14.68
N LYS A 126 -6.28 -7.19 -14.80
CA LYS A 126 -7.46 -7.99 -14.47
C LYS A 126 -7.38 -8.41 -13.00
N LEU A 127 -8.38 -8.07 -12.23
CA LEU A 127 -8.41 -8.32 -10.80
C LEU A 127 -9.41 -9.42 -10.43
N PRO A 128 -9.22 -10.12 -9.30
CA PRO A 128 -10.10 -11.23 -8.89
C PRO A 128 -11.57 -10.85 -8.63
N ASP A 129 -11.84 -9.57 -8.39
CA ASP A 129 -13.19 -9.02 -8.22
C ASP A 129 -13.92 -8.77 -9.57
N GLY A 130 -13.27 -9.11 -10.69
CA GLY A 130 -13.79 -8.90 -12.04
C GLY A 130 -13.56 -7.50 -12.60
N THR A 131 -12.90 -6.62 -11.86
CA THR A 131 -12.55 -5.26 -12.33
C THR A 131 -11.37 -5.33 -13.30
N GLU A 132 -11.42 -4.54 -14.35
CA GLU A 132 -10.28 -4.25 -15.22
C GLU A 132 -9.79 -2.83 -14.94
N ILE A 133 -8.48 -2.69 -14.69
CA ILE A 133 -7.83 -1.42 -14.37
C ILE A 133 -6.75 -1.08 -15.41
N PRO A 134 -6.48 0.20 -15.70
CA PRO A 134 -5.33 0.57 -16.51
C PRO A 134 -4.04 0.20 -15.80
N VAL A 135 -3.05 -0.24 -16.58
CA VAL A 135 -1.70 -0.56 -16.10
C VAL A 135 -0.69 0.20 -16.94
N TYR A 136 0.11 1.03 -16.28
CA TYR A 136 1.08 1.92 -16.90
C TYR A 136 2.50 1.38 -16.72
N LEU A 137 3.36 1.59 -17.70
CA LEU A 137 4.80 1.41 -17.52
C LEU A 137 5.37 2.55 -16.69
N PHE A 138 6.37 2.29 -15.86
CA PHE A 138 6.97 3.30 -14.99
C PHE A 138 7.42 4.57 -15.73
N ASP A 139 8.06 4.42 -16.89
CA ASP A 139 8.51 5.58 -17.68
C ASP A 139 7.37 6.46 -18.20
N GLU A 140 6.21 5.87 -18.47
CA GLU A 140 5.00 6.59 -18.81
C GLU A 140 4.42 7.27 -17.57
N PHE A 141 4.29 6.52 -16.50
CA PHE A 141 3.76 6.99 -15.22
C PHE A 141 4.57 8.16 -14.65
N LYS A 142 5.90 8.07 -14.69
CA LYS A 142 6.81 9.13 -14.22
C LYS A 142 6.63 10.46 -14.95
N ARG A 143 6.17 10.44 -16.20
CA ARG A 143 5.90 11.67 -16.98
C ARG A 143 4.59 12.36 -16.62
N GLY A 144 3.79 11.74 -15.78
CA GLY A 144 2.48 12.20 -15.37
C GLY A 144 1.36 11.62 -16.24
N ILE A 145 0.35 11.06 -15.58
CA ILE A 145 -0.87 10.55 -16.21
C ILE A 145 -1.98 11.55 -15.93
N LYS A 146 -2.56 12.09 -17.00
CA LYS A 146 -3.73 12.96 -16.87
C LYS A 146 -4.93 12.12 -16.43
N ASP A 147 -5.71 12.65 -15.48
CA ASP A 147 -6.95 12.03 -14.99
C ASP A 147 -6.71 10.58 -14.48
N LEU A 148 -5.67 10.41 -13.63
CA LEU A 148 -5.34 9.12 -13.03
C LEU A 148 -6.55 8.57 -12.25
N PRO A 149 -7.05 7.35 -12.57
CA PRO A 149 -8.20 6.79 -11.88
C PRO A 149 -7.85 6.39 -10.44
N ILE A 150 -8.87 6.16 -9.59
CA ILE A 150 -8.69 5.70 -8.21
C ILE A 150 -7.99 4.33 -8.16
N ARG A 151 -8.30 3.44 -9.13
CA ARG A 151 -7.70 2.11 -9.24
C ARG A 151 -6.84 2.03 -10.51
N TYR A 152 -5.58 1.71 -10.36
CA TYR A 152 -4.63 1.55 -11.45
C TYR A 152 -3.43 0.70 -11.04
N GLY A 153 -2.68 0.22 -12.01
CA GLY A 153 -1.42 -0.48 -11.82
C GLY A 153 -0.23 0.28 -12.43
N VAL A 154 0.96 0.08 -11.84
CA VAL A 154 2.23 0.55 -12.40
C VAL A 154 3.22 -0.60 -12.44
N ILE A 155 3.82 -0.83 -13.62
CA ILE A 155 4.85 -1.84 -13.82
C ILE A 155 6.23 -1.18 -13.71
N LEU A 156 7.04 -1.69 -12.79
CA LEU A 156 8.42 -1.31 -12.57
C LEU A 156 9.32 -2.53 -12.76
N ASP A 157 10.45 -2.37 -13.45
CA ASP A 157 11.46 -3.42 -13.55
C ASP A 157 11.95 -3.84 -12.15
N LEU A 158 12.06 -5.15 -11.90
CA LEU A 158 12.47 -5.65 -10.58
C LEU A 158 13.90 -5.25 -10.23
N GLU A 159 14.81 -5.19 -11.21
CA GLU A 159 16.19 -4.76 -10.94
C GLU A 159 16.25 -3.28 -10.56
N VAL A 160 15.38 -2.45 -11.15
CA VAL A 160 15.23 -1.04 -10.80
C VAL A 160 14.62 -0.93 -9.38
N ALA A 161 13.55 -1.65 -9.12
CA ALA A 161 12.90 -1.67 -7.80
C ALA A 161 13.85 -2.15 -6.69
N ALA A 162 14.66 -3.18 -6.95
CA ALA A 162 15.59 -3.74 -5.98
C ALA A 162 16.83 -2.86 -5.72
N LYS A 163 17.15 -1.94 -6.63
CA LYS A 163 18.22 -0.94 -6.45
C LYS A 163 17.77 0.27 -5.64
N SER A 164 16.46 0.49 -5.56
CA SER A 164 15.92 1.52 -4.67
C SER A 164 16.39 1.26 -3.25
N THR A 165 16.56 2.31 -2.51
CA THR A 165 17.05 2.23 -1.14
C THR A 165 16.12 1.40 -0.27
N ARG A 166 16.74 0.59 0.55
CA ARG A 166 16.07 -0.14 1.61
C ARG A 166 16.62 0.33 2.96
N GLY A 167 15.81 1.06 3.68
CA GLY A 167 16.20 1.63 4.96
C GLY A 167 15.94 3.13 5.01
N TYR A 168 16.78 3.85 5.69
CA TYR A 168 16.66 5.30 5.86
C TYR A 168 17.53 6.05 4.87
N ASP A 169 16.88 6.94 4.09
CA ASP A 169 17.58 7.80 3.15
C ASP A 169 17.19 9.25 3.27
N PRO A 170 18.10 10.14 2.80
CA PRO A 170 17.79 11.56 2.68
C PRO A 170 16.53 11.80 1.84
N PHE A 171 15.70 12.74 2.24
CA PHE A 171 14.49 13.12 1.51
C PHE A 171 14.75 13.47 0.05
N ASP A 172 15.87 14.13 -0.24
CA ASP A 172 16.22 14.50 -1.61
C ASP A 172 16.56 13.27 -2.48
N VAL A 173 17.10 12.21 -1.89
CA VAL A 173 17.31 10.92 -2.59
C VAL A 173 15.97 10.25 -2.86
N LEU A 174 15.09 10.20 -1.86
CA LEU A 174 13.77 9.56 -1.97
C LEU A 174 12.85 10.23 -2.99
N LYS A 175 13.04 11.52 -3.31
CA LYS A 175 12.28 12.22 -4.35
C LYS A 175 12.45 11.60 -5.73
N ASP A 176 13.61 11.05 -6.03
CA ASP A 176 13.92 10.44 -7.33
C ASP A 176 13.81 8.91 -7.33
N GLU A 177 13.54 8.31 -6.18
CA GLU A 177 13.41 6.87 -6.01
C GLU A 177 12.18 6.31 -6.75
N PRO A 178 12.35 5.36 -7.70
CA PRO A 178 11.25 4.81 -8.46
C PRO A 178 10.12 4.22 -7.62
N ASN A 179 10.46 3.46 -6.58
CA ASN A 179 9.47 2.87 -5.67
C ASN A 179 8.67 3.94 -4.93
N MET A 180 9.33 5.01 -4.47
CA MET A 180 8.66 6.12 -3.79
C MET A 180 7.71 6.87 -4.72
N ILE A 181 8.14 7.14 -5.95
CA ILE A 181 7.30 7.79 -6.97
C ILE A 181 6.05 6.96 -7.24
N VAL A 182 6.20 5.63 -7.40
CA VAL A 182 5.05 4.73 -7.63
C VAL A 182 4.14 4.72 -6.42
N ARG A 183 4.70 4.55 -5.22
CA ARG A 183 3.93 4.50 -3.96
C ARG A 183 3.17 5.78 -3.67
N ALA A 184 3.73 6.92 -4.05
CA ALA A 184 3.11 8.23 -3.83
C ALA A 184 2.07 8.62 -4.90
N GLY A 185 1.99 7.89 -6.01
CA GLY A 185 1.07 8.22 -7.09
C GLY A 185 1.63 9.20 -8.14
N GLY A 186 2.95 9.43 -8.15
CA GLY A 186 3.62 10.29 -9.12
C GLY A 186 4.73 11.16 -8.53
N VAL A 187 5.48 11.82 -9.39
CA VAL A 187 6.65 12.63 -9.01
C VAL A 187 6.24 13.82 -8.11
N GLU A 188 5.20 14.54 -8.51
CA GLU A 188 4.74 15.73 -7.78
C GLU A 188 4.15 15.36 -6.41
N ALA A 189 3.34 14.30 -6.36
CA ALA A 189 2.76 13.80 -5.12
C ALA A 189 3.85 13.29 -4.16
N ASN A 190 4.88 12.59 -4.68
CA ASN A 190 6.03 12.16 -3.90
C ASN A 190 6.78 13.36 -3.30
N ALA A 191 7.07 14.38 -4.11
CA ALA A 191 7.75 15.58 -3.65
C ALA A 191 6.94 16.33 -2.56
N ALA A 192 5.65 16.51 -2.76
CA ALA A 192 4.76 17.18 -1.81
C ALA A 192 4.73 16.46 -0.45
N TYR A 193 4.57 15.11 -0.47
CA TYR A 193 4.60 14.31 0.74
C TYR A 193 5.95 14.41 1.46
N LEU A 194 7.07 14.24 0.74
CA LEU A 194 8.40 14.25 1.34
C LEU A 194 8.78 15.61 1.92
N ASP A 195 8.39 16.71 1.28
CA ASP A 195 8.61 18.05 1.82
C ASP A 195 7.82 18.27 3.12
N LYS A 196 6.54 17.86 3.14
CA LYS A 196 5.71 17.95 4.35
C LYS A 196 6.24 17.05 5.48
N ALA A 197 6.68 15.82 5.16
CA ALA A 197 7.24 14.90 6.12
C ALA A 197 8.56 15.42 6.72
N ARG A 198 9.44 15.98 5.89
CA ARG A 198 10.69 16.59 6.34
C ARG A 198 10.45 17.73 7.34
N ASP A 199 9.50 18.60 7.04
CA ASP A 199 9.19 19.74 7.90
C ASP A 199 8.60 19.30 9.25
N ARG A 200 7.77 18.23 9.25
CA ARG A 200 7.20 17.68 10.47
C ARG A 200 8.25 17.07 11.38
N HIS A 201 9.09 16.23 10.84
CA HIS A 201 9.92 15.35 11.66
C HIS A 201 11.24 15.98 12.06
N ASN A 202 11.61 17.11 11.43
CA ASN A 202 12.90 17.77 11.62
C ASN A 202 14.08 16.77 11.52
N THR A 203 13.88 15.69 10.74
CA THR A 203 14.88 14.67 10.44
C THR A 203 15.43 14.90 9.04
N LYS A 204 16.59 14.31 8.76
CA LYS A 204 17.20 14.39 7.43
C LYS A 204 16.88 13.20 6.55
N VAL A 205 16.27 12.18 7.13
CA VAL A 205 16.04 10.88 6.49
C VAL A 205 14.65 10.36 6.79
N MET A 206 14.13 9.52 5.90
CA MET A 206 12.88 8.79 6.07
C MET A 206 13.06 7.33 5.66
N GLY A 207 12.32 6.42 6.29
CA GLY A 207 12.33 5.00 5.97
C GLY A 207 11.54 4.67 4.69
N ASN A 208 12.14 3.86 3.82
CA ASN A 208 11.47 3.23 2.68
C ASN A 208 11.87 1.76 2.61
N TRP A 209 10.94 0.87 2.95
CA TRP A 209 11.23 -0.54 3.15
C TRP A 209 10.59 -1.41 2.08
N HIS A 210 11.37 -2.36 1.55
CA HIS A 210 10.90 -3.37 0.60
C HIS A 210 11.73 -4.65 0.70
N PRO A 211 11.13 -5.83 0.62
CA PRO A 211 11.84 -7.11 0.77
C PRO A 211 12.33 -7.70 -0.56
N TYR A 212 12.48 -6.92 -1.65
CA TYR A 212 12.79 -7.48 -2.96
C TYR A 212 14.08 -8.30 -3.01
N ASN A 213 15.05 -8.01 -2.16
CA ASN A 213 16.29 -8.77 -2.02
C ASN A 213 16.13 -10.10 -1.26
N ARG A 214 14.97 -10.34 -0.65
CA ARG A 214 14.64 -11.57 0.10
C ARG A 214 13.63 -12.44 -0.64
N ILE A 215 13.20 -12.04 -1.82
CA ILE A 215 12.16 -12.69 -2.61
C ILE A 215 12.81 -13.59 -3.67
N ASP A 216 12.30 -14.83 -3.84
CA ASP A 216 12.60 -15.62 -5.03
C ASP A 216 11.80 -15.04 -6.22
N PRO A 217 12.46 -14.41 -7.21
CA PRO A 217 11.77 -13.78 -8.32
C PRO A 217 11.08 -14.80 -9.26
N ASN A 218 11.45 -16.08 -9.17
CA ASN A 218 10.81 -17.14 -9.96
C ASN A 218 9.48 -17.61 -9.37
N GLN A 219 9.17 -17.19 -8.15
CA GLN A 219 7.92 -17.52 -7.50
C GLN A 219 7.02 -16.27 -7.44
N PRO A 220 5.95 -16.22 -8.26
CA PRO A 220 5.02 -15.09 -8.23
C PRO A 220 4.42 -14.88 -6.84
N GLN A 221 4.43 -13.66 -6.37
CA GLN A 221 4.00 -13.32 -5.03
C GLN A 221 3.53 -11.86 -4.93
N THR A 222 2.69 -11.57 -3.96
CA THR A 222 2.20 -10.21 -3.69
C THR A 222 2.26 -9.89 -2.21
N LYS A 223 2.37 -8.60 -1.91
CA LYS A 223 2.40 -8.06 -0.56
C LYS A 223 1.57 -6.79 -0.47
N ILE A 224 1.11 -6.47 0.73
CA ILE A 224 0.40 -5.23 1.03
C ILE A 224 1.40 -4.19 1.54
N LEU A 225 1.19 -2.94 1.16
CA LEU A 225 1.96 -1.82 1.69
C LEU A 225 1.32 -1.26 2.96
N PHE A 226 2.17 -0.66 3.77
CA PHE A 226 1.84 -0.13 5.06
C PHE A 226 2.52 1.22 5.24
N LEU A 227 1.82 2.14 5.89
CA LEU A 227 2.28 3.49 6.20
C LEU A 227 2.50 3.62 7.71
N ALA A 228 3.74 3.77 8.14
CA ALA A 228 4.09 3.95 9.55
C ALA A 228 3.64 5.32 10.09
N GLY A 229 3.43 5.42 11.39
CA GLY A 229 3.11 6.64 12.12
C GLY A 229 4.00 6.82 13.34
N ASN A 230 3.74 7.86 14.15
CA ASN A 230 4.51 8.15 15.37
C ASN A 230 4.44 7.04 16.43
N GLU A 231 3.42 6.19 16.39
CA GLU A 231 3.20 5.14 17.38
C GLU A 231 4.11 3.91 17.17
N GLY A 232 5.11 4.03 16.30
CA GLY A 232 5.97 2.90 15.94
C GLY A 232 5.35 1.99 14.88
N GLY A 233 6.19 1.27 14.17
CA GLY A 233 5.74 0.25 13.23
C GLY A 233 5.27 -0.99 13.99
N MET A 234 4.27 -1.67 13.43
CA MET A 234 3.75 -2.91 13.95
C MET A 234 4.67 -4.09 13.59
N CYS A 235 5.75 -4.28 14.31
CA CYS A 235 6.41 -5.58 14.37
C CYS A 235 6.18 -6.14 15.76
N THR A 236 5.50 -7.27 15.84
CA THR A 236 5.30 -7.99 17.08
C THR A 236 6.59 -8.68 17.51
N GLU A 237 6.75 -8.85 18.82
CA GLU A 237 7.93 -9.26 19.57
C GLU A 237 8.51 -10.66 19.22
N ASP A 238 8.03 -11.35 18.19
CA ASP A 238 8.40 -12.74 17.90
C ASP A 238 9.47 -12.91 16.82
N ASP A 239 10.02 -11.85 16.27
CA ASP A 239 11.08 -11.94 15.27
C ASP A 239 12.46 -11.74 15.91
N ASP A 240 13.16 -12.83 16.14
CA ASP A 240 14.55 -12.93 16.61
C ASP A 240 15.60 -12.23 15.70
N ASP A 241 15.18 -11.40 14.78
CA ASP A 241 16.07 -10.59 13.97
C ASP A 241 16.16 -9.17 14.54
N ASP A 242 17.25 -8.90 15.22
CA ASP A 242 17.73 -7.60 15.76
C ASP A 242 17.77 -6.43 14.75
N LEU A 243 17.11 -6.55 13.60
CA LEU A 243 17.16 -5.59 12.48
C LEU A 243 16.03 -4.58 12.49
N TYR A 244 15.00 -4.76 13.31
CA TYR A 244 13.87 -3.83 13.40
C TYR A 244 13.91 -3.06 14.72
N GLY A 245 14.97 -2.28 14.89
CA GLY A 245 15.00 -1.26 15.92
C GLY A 245 13.77 -0.36 15.81
N TYR A 246 13.22 0.00 16.92
CA TYR A 246 12.03 0.83 17.17
C TYR A 246 12.00 2.21 16.48
N ASP A 247 12.92 2.49 15.56
CA ASP A 247 13.10 3.77 14.89
C ASP A 247 12.34 3.92 13.56
N ALA A 248 11.44 2.97 13.21
CA ALA A 248 10.58 3.09 12.02
C ALA A 248 9.43 4.09 12.21
N GLU A 249 9.68 5.16 12.95
CA GLU A 249 8.65 6.14 13.31
C GLU A 249 8.01 6.83 12.11
N TYR A 250 8.69 6.84 10.93
CA TYR A 250 8.19 7.56 9.75
C TYR A 250 8.67 6.88 8.48
N GLY A 251 7.83 6.06 7.89
CA GLY A 251 8.24 5.38 6.66
C GLY A 251 7.13 4.64 5.95
N LEU A 252 7.48 4.14 4.78
CA LEU A 252 6.65 3.25 4.00
C LEU A 252 7.24 1.85 4.07
N GLY A 253 6.44 0.91 4.57
CA GLY A 253 6.81 -0.50 4.70
C GLY A 253 6.12 -1.36 3.65
N GLY A 254 6.89 -2.16 2.95
CA GLY A 254 6.40 -3.25 2.14
C GLY A 254 6.82 -4.61 2.70
N ASP A 255 7.38 -4.61 3.90
CA ASP A 255 7.86 -5.78 4.61
C ASP A 255 7.14 -6.01 5.95
N ALA A 256 5.99 -5.37 6.16
CA ALA A 256 5.13 -5.67 7.28
C ALA A 256 4.52 -7.08 7.17
N CYS A 257 4.42 -7.76 8.31
CA CYS A 257 3.84 -9.10 8.38
C CYS A 257 2.36 -9.08 7.99
N ILE A 258 1.97 -9.91 7.03
CA ILE A 258 0.57 -9.99 6.55
C ILE A 258 -0.39 -10.64 7.54
N HIS A 259 0.09 -11.19 8.64
CA HIS A 259 -0.71 -11.77 9.73
C HIS A 259 -0.95 -10.81 10.89
N ASN A 260 -0.51 -9.57 10.78
CA ASN A 260 -0.73 -8.55 11.79
C ASN A 260 -2.15 -7.96 11.75
N MET A 261 -2.40 -7.01 12.66
CA MET A 261 -3.64 -6.23 12.69
C MET A 261 -3.82 -5.40 11.42
N GLY A 262 -5.06 -5.08 11.06
CA GLY A 262 -5.40 -4.19 9.96
C GLY A 262 -5.98 -2.88 10.44
N ARG A 263 -5.51 -1.76 9.89
CA ARG A 263 -6.09 -0.43 10.09
C ARG A 263 -6.20 0.26 8.75
N TYR A 264 -7.41 0.34 8.22
CA TYR A 264 -7.72 0.92 6.94
C TYR A 264 -8.51 2.22 7.09
N ILE A 265 -8.36 3.12 6.13
CA ILE A 265 -9.27 4.24 5.94
C ILE A 265 -10.21 3.88 4.81
N ALA A 266 -11.51 3.87 5.10
CA ALA A 266 -12.56 3.67 4.14
C ALA A 266 -13.31 4.98 3.91
N VAL A 267 -13.58 5.32 2.65
CA VAL A 267 -14.25 6.55 2.25
C VAL A 267 -15.52 6.20 1.50
N ALA A 268 -16.63 6.80 1.90
CA ALA A 268 -17.93 6.54 1.29
C ALA A 268 -18.73 7.82 1.10
N PRO A 269 -19.55 7.93 0.04
CA PRO A 269 -20.48 9.04 -0.12
C PRO A 269 -21.58 8.93 0.95
N ARG A 270 -21.89 10.05 1.61
CA ARG A 270 -22.99 10.17 2.57
C ARG A 270 -23.88 11.37 2.23
N ASN A 271 -25.14 11.27 2.62
CA ASN A 271 -26.01 12.44 2.54
C ASN A 271 -25.64 13.44 3.64
N ALA A 272 -25.57 14.72 3.31
CA ALA A 272 -25.20 15.82 4.21
C ALA A 272 -25.98 15.86 5.55
N SER A 273 -27.14 15.19 5.60
CA SER A 273 -27.99 15.11 6.80
C SER A 273 -27.55 14.10 7.85
N THR A 274 -26.55 13.25 7.58
CA THR A 274 -26.13 12.14 8.45
C THR A 274 -24.71 12.31 9.02
N SER A 275 -23.97 13.32 8.61
CA SER A 275 -22.57 13.50 8.98
C SER A 275 -22.41 14.05 10.40
N LEU A 276 -21.84 13.27 11.29
CA LEU A 276 -21.50 13.67 12.68
C LEU A 276 -19.99 13.60 13.00
N ARG A 277 -19.11 13.23 12.09
CA ARG A 277 -17.64 13.23 12.32
C ARG A 277 -16.89 13.48 11.02
N ASN A 278 -16.38 14.68 10.85
CA ASN A 278 -15.54 15.04 9.72
C ASN A 278 -14.08 14.67 10.02
N LEU A 279 -13.55 13.70 9.28
CA LEU A 279 -12.16 13.70 8.89
C LEU A 279 -12.14 14.43 7.53
N ASP A 280 -11.60 15.63 7.48
CA ASP A 280 -11.46 16.36 6.23
C ASP A 280 -10.45 15.65 5.35
N PHE A 281 -10.96 14.89 4.37
CA PHE A 281 -10.21 14.36 3.26
C PHE A 281 -10.49 15.27 2.06
N ASP A 282 -9.66 16.27 1.85
CA ASP A 282 -9.60 16.96 0.55
C ASP A 282 -8.92 16.02 -0.44
N LEU A 283 -9.69 15.54 -1.44
CA LEU A 283 -9.25 14.68 -2.55
C LEU A 283 -8.80 15.51 -3.74
#